data_860e2d4f5b64276541233ce7e927f22b
#
_entry.id   860e2d4f5b64276541233ce7e927f22b
#
_cell.length_a   1.000
_cell.length_b   1.000
_cell.length_c   1.000
_cell.angle_alpha   90.00
_cell.angle_beta   90.00
_cell.angle_gamma   90.00
#
_symmetry.space_group_name_H-M   'P 1'
#
loop_
_entity.id
_entity.type
_entity.pdbx_description
1 polymer ?
#
loop_
_entity_poly.entity_id
_entity_poly.type
_entity_poly.pdbx_seq_one_letter_code
_entity_poly.pdbx_strand_id
1 'polypeptide(L)'
;MYNHSMLNSENIVIKSQLGGMQVLEYKRDMSVSPYTSKTEYYASKMNVQRRQVLLNLNGNGYTVQAGAMQWMAGNVQMSSGVTGVGNYRGKMVKGAVTGETAAKPEYSGYGQVMLEPTFRHILLTDLSAWGGSVVLDDGLFLACDSQVQQQVVARSNLSSAVFGREGLFNLCLYGQGVVALASMVPVEELVEINLENDVMKIDGNMAVAWSGSLEFTVEKSTKSLIGSAISKEGLVNVYRGTGKIWMAPVMSEQKSAGKSDLSENASSGNTGSAAGRSDTASGSARQVFGVLKDFID
;
A
#
# COMPACT_ATOMS: atom_id res chain seq x y z
N MET A 1 -3.55 -19.12 29.21
CA MET A 1 -3.16 -19.49 27.83
C MET A 1 -4.44 -19.51 27.02
N TYR A 2 -4.55 -18.68 25.98
CA TYR A 2 -5.68 -18.72 25.03
C TYR A 2 -5.35 -19.67 23.89
N ASN A 3 -6.38 -20.28 23.30
CA ASN A 3 -6.26 -21.20 22.18
C ASN A 3 -7.26 -20.80 21.09
N HIS A 4 -6.85 -20.90 19.84
CA HIS A 4 -7.74 -20.70 18.69
C HIS A 4 -7.55 -21.79 17.65
N SER A 5 -8.61 -22.11 16.94
CA SER A 5 -8.66 -23.23 15.99
C SER A 5 -8.10 -22.90 14.59
N MET A 6 -7.71 -21.65 14.31
CA MET A 6 -7.35 -21.22 12.95
C MET A 6 -6.18 -22.02 12.38
N LEU A 7 -5.10 -22.22 13.18
CA LEU A 7 -3.92 -22.97 12.71
C LEU A 7 -4.14 -24.49 12.64
N ASN A 8 -5.27 -24.98 13.17
CA ASN A 8 -5.68 -26.40 13.09
C ASN A 8 -6.70 -26.65 11.96
N SER A 9 -7.04 -25.63 11.19
CA SER A 9 -7.98 -25.75 10.08
C SER A 9 -7.30 -26.33 8.84
N GLU A 10 -7.87 -27.35 8.24
CA GLU A 10 -7.41 -27.88 6.94
C GLU A 10 -7.54 -26.87 5.78
N ASN A 11 -8.39 -25.84 5.97
CA ASN A 11 -8.64 -24.80 4.98
C ASN A 11 -7.66 -23.63 5.07
N ILE A 12 -6.91 -23.49 6.17
CA ILE A 12 -5.97 -22.38 6.40
C ILE A 12 -4.56 -22.96 6.42
N VAL A 13 -3.67 -22.37 5.65
CA VAL A 13 -2.26 -22.76 5.60
C VAL A 13 -1.37 -21.57 5.92
N ILE A 14 -0.24 -21.81 6.54
CA ILE A 14 0.82 -20.82 6.67
C ILE A 14 1.54 -20.75 5.33
N LYS A 15 1.29 -19.70 4.54
CA LYS A 15 1.88 -19.48 3.22
C LYS A 15 3.35 -19.09 3.33
N SER A 16 3.67 -18.21 4.27
CA SER A 16 5.04 -17.77 4.55
C SER A 16 5.17 -17.32 6.01
N GLN A 17 6.39 -17.33 6.50
CA GLN A 17 6.73 -16.85 7.85
C GLN A 17 8.11 -16.21 7.83
N LEU A 18 8.23 -15.06 8.51
CA LEU A 18 9.50 -14.41 8.74
C LEU A 18 9.45 -13.67 10.10
N GLY A 19 10.45 -13.90 10.95
CA GLY A 19 10.40 -13.43 12.33
C GLY A 19 9.16 -13.94 13.06
N GLY A 20 8.43 -13.05 13.73
CA GLY A 20 7.17 -13.38 14.42
C GLY A 20 5.92 -13.18 13.54
N MET A 21 6.07 -12.84 12.27
CA MET A 21 4.96 -12.64 11.33
C MET A 21 4.66 -13.93 10.56
N GLN A 22 3.41 -14.34 10.51
CA GLN A 22 2.93 -15.48 9.73
C GLN A 22 1.84 -15.02 8.77
N VAL A 23 2.00 -15.34 7.49
CA VAL A 23 0.98 -15.13 6.45
C VAL A 23 0.10 -16.36 6.38
N LEU A 24 -1.15 -16.22 6.73
CA LEU A 24 -2.18 -17.25 6.61
C LEU A 24 -2.90 -17.08 5.28
N GLU A 25 -3.07 -18.19 4.55
CA GLU A 25 -3.82 -18.21 3.29
C GLU A 25 -4.98 -19.21 3.40
N TYR A 26 -6.18 -18.76 3.00
CA TYR A 26 -7.38 -19.58 2.96
C TYR A 26 -7.46 -20.27 1.61
N LYS A 27 -7.38 -21.60 1.57
CA LYS A 27 -7.43 -22.40 0.33
C LYS A 27 -8.70 -22.11 -0.49
N ARG A 28 -9.80 -21.82 0.21
CA ARG A 28 -11.08 -21.42 -0.39
C ARG A 28 -11.95 -20.68 0.63
N ASP A 29 -12.87 -19.86 0.15
CA ASP A 29 -13.93 -19.31 0.98
C ASP A 29 -15.03 -20.38 1.18
N MET A 30 -15.26 -20.76 2.43
CA MET A 30 -16.29 -21.72 2.81
C MET A 30 -17.64 -21.06 3.08
N SER A 31 -17.66 -19.74 3.27
CA SER A 31 -18.84 -18.94 3.60
C SER A 31 -19.48 -18.36 2.34
N VAL A 32 -19.82 -19.23 1.38
CA VAL A 32 -20.39 -18.82 0.09
C VAL A 32 -21.88 -19.09 0.01
N SER A 33 -22.59 -18.25 -0.73
CA SER A 33 -23.98 -18.45 -1.11
C SER A 33 -24.09 -19.21 -2.44
N PRO A 34 -25.26 -19.77 -2.80
CA PRO A 34 -25.49 -20.35 -4.13
C PRO A 34 -25.20 -19.36 -5.27
N TYR A 35 -25.39 -18.05 -5.04
CA TYR A 35 -25.15 -17.00 -6.04
C TYR A 35 -23.68 -16.63 -6.22
N THR A 36 -22.85 -16.75 -5.18
CA THR A 36 -21.43 -16.39 -5.20
C THR A 36 -20.51 -17.59 -5.39
N SER A 37 -21.00 -18.82 -5.17
CA SER A 37 -20.21 -20.05 -5.15
C SER A 37 -19.40 -20.28 -6.43
N LYS A 38 -19.96 -19.97 -7.61
CA LYS A 38 -19.26 -20.09 -8.89
C LYS A 38 -18.07 -19.15 -8.97
N THR A 39 -18.27 -17.88 -8.63
CA THR A 39 -17.22 -16.85 -8.65
C THR A 39 -16.10 -17.22 -7.68
N GLU A 40 -16.44 -17.58 -6.44
CA GLU A 40 -15.47 -17.96 -5.41
C GLU A 40 -14.71 -19.25 -5.76
N TYR A 41 -15.37 -20.20 -6.41
CA TYR A 41 -14.70 -21.39 -6.91
C TYR A 41 -13.59 -21.06 -7.91
N TYR A 42 -13.89 -20.24 -8.94
CA TYR A 42 -12.89 -19.86 -9.92
C TYR A 42 -11.82 -18.93 -9.34
N ALA A 43 -12.20 -18.00 -8.47
CA ALA A 43 -11.27 -17.13 -7.76
C ALA A 43 -10.20 -17.96 -7.01
N SER A 44 -10.62 -18.98 -6.26
CA SER A 44 -9.69 -19.85 -5.52
C SER A 44 -8.75 -20.64 -6.43
N LYS A 45 -9.14 -20.93 -7.68
CA LYS A 45 -8.30 -21.60 -8.68
C LYS A 45 -7.31 -20.64 -9.34
N MET A 46 -7.62 -19.35 -9.35
CA MET A 46 -6.81 -18.29 -9.99
C MET A 46 -5.94 -17.51 -8.99
N ASN A 47 -5.58 -18.11 -7.84
CA ASN A 47 -4.77 -17.47 -6.79
C ASN A 47 -5.40 -16.21 -6.16
N VAL A 48 -6.72 -16.03 -6.31
CA VAL A 48 -7.49 -14.98 -5.64
C VAL A 48 -8.04 -15.55 -4.33
N GLN A 49 -7.22 -15.54 -3.29
CA GLN A 49 -7.51 -16.14 -2.00
C GLN A 49 -7.42 -15.08 -0.90
N ARG A 50 -8.17 -15.29 0.18
CA ARG A 50 -8.04 -14.46 1.37
C ARG A 50 -6.74 -14.77 2.09
N ARG A 51 -6.06 -13.72 2.53
CA ARG A 51 -4.83 -13.80 3.32
C ARG A 51 -4.94 -12.90 4.53
N GLN A 52 -4.31 -13.31 5.62
CA GLN A 52 -4.19 -12.53 6.86
C GLN A 52 -2.78 -12.62 7.38
N VAL A 53 -2.38 -11.65 8.18
CA VAL A 53 -1.13 -11.72 8.94
C VAL A 53 -1.45 -11.98 10.40
N LEU A 54 -0.85 -13.02 10.95
CA LEU A 54 -0.79 -13.25 12.39
C LEU A 54 0.57 -12.76 12.90
N LEU A 55 0.53 -11.80 13.81
CA LEU A 55 1.69 -11.24 14.50
C LEU A 55 1.82 -11.92 15.86
N ASN A 56 2.93 -12.61 16.09
CA ASN A 56 3.24 -13.27 17.36
C ASN A 56 4.15 -12.35 18.20
N LEU A 57 3.64 -11.87 19.33
CA LEU A 57 4.36 -11.00 20.24
C LEU A 57 4.97 -11.83 21.37
N ASN A 58 6.27 -11.70 21.55
CA ASN A 58 7.02 -12.35 22.63
C ASN A 58 7.97 -11.34 23.31
N GLY A 59 7.38 -10.24 23.82
CA GLY A 59 8.11 -9.13 24.38
C GLY A 59 8.60 -8.10 23.34
N ASN A 60 8.31 -8.33 22.06
CA ASN A 60 8.55 -7.40 20.94
C ASN A 60 7.30 -6.59 20.63
N GLY A 61 7.39 -5.75 19.60
CA GLY A 61 6.28 -4.96 19.11
C GLY A 61 6.20 -4.90 17.58
N TYR A 62 5.03 -4.51 17.08
CA TYR A 62 4.77 -4.30 15.66
C TYR A 62 4.03 -3.00 15.43
N THR A 63 4.49 -2.23 14.45
CA THR A 63 3.74 -1.10 13.89
C THR A 63 2.88 -1.61 12.76
N VAL A 64 1.58 -1.28 12.77
CA VAL A 64 0.57 -1.82 11.86
C VAL A 64 -0.13 -0.68 11.13
N GLN A 65 -0.55 -0.90 9.89
CA GLN A 65 -1.40 0.02 9.15
C GLN A 65 -2.69 0.30 9.95
N ALA A 66 -3.06 1.57 10.09
CA ALA A 66 -4.25 1.94 10.85
C ALA A 66 -5.51 1.28 10.28
N GLY A 67 -6.32 0.72 11.18
CA GLY A 67 -7.53 0.00 10.83
C GLY A 67 -7.31 -1.44 10.35
N ALA A 68 -6.06 -1.93 10.31
CA ALA A 68 -5.79 -3.29 9.84
C ALA A 68 -5.91 -4.36 10.94
N MET A 69 -6.05 -4.02 12.21
CA MET A 69 -6.22 -5.00 13.29
C MET A 69 -7.65 -5.53 13.31
N GLN A 70 -7.78 -6.86 13.27
CA GLN A 70 -9.05 -7.57 13.41
C GLN A 70 -9.30 -7.98 14.87
N TRP A 71 -8.34 -8.63 15.50
CA TRP A 71 -8.39 -8.98 16.91
C TRP A 71 -6.98 -9.08 17.52
N MET A 72 -6.92 -9.00 18.83
CA MET A 72 -5.71 -9.26 19.62
C MET A 72 -6.05 -10.13 20.82
N ALA A 73 -5.11 -10.95 21.26
CA ALA A 73 -5.26 -11.84 22.40
C ALA A 73 -3.96 -11.93 23.21
N GLY A 74 -4.11 -12.15 24.51
CA GLY A 74 -2.99 -12.18 25.46
C GLY A 74 -2.78 -10.82 26.14
N ASN A 75 -1.60 -10.63 26.74
CA ASN A 75 -1.21 -9.36 27.35
C ASN A 75 -0.59 -8.44 26.29
N VAL A 76 -1.43 -7.94 25.39
CA VAL A 76 -1.07 -7.04 24.29
C VAL A 76 -1.59 -5.64 24.59
N GLN A 77 -0.73 -4.65 24.42
CA GLN A 77 -1.07 -3.23 24.55
C GLN A 77 -0.97 -2.55 23.19
N MET A 78 -1.87 -1.61 22.90
CA MET A 78 -1.87 -0.79 21.71
C MET A 78 -1.57 0.65 22.08
N SER A 79 -0.62 1.25 21.37
CA SER A 79 -0.30 2.68 21.44
C SER A 79 -0.51 3.30 20.05
N SER A 80 -1.22 4.41 20.00
CA SER A 80 -1.41 5.15 18.73
C SER A 80 -0.19 6.00 18.34
N GLY A 81 0.79 6.12 19.23
CA GLY A 81 1.95 7.02 19.06
C GLY A 81 1.57 8.51 18.96
N VAL A 82 0.32 8.87 19.31
CA VAL A 82 -0.20 10.24 19.27
C VAL A 82 -0.35 10.75 20.69
N THR A 83 0.54 11.64 21.09
CA THR A 83 0.47 12.34 22.37
C THR A 83 -0.01 13.76 22.17
N GLY A 84 -1.33 13.94 22.00
CA GLY A 84 -1.98 15.25 21.90
C GLY A 84 -2.40 15.70 20.49
N VAL A 85 -3.35 16.64 20.45
CA VAL A 85 -4.04 17.10 19.22
C VAL A 85 -3.07 17.75 18.21
N GLY A 86 -2.01 18.41 18.67
CA GLY A 86 -1.02 19.03 17.78
C GLY A 86 -0.20 18.01 16.99
N ASN A 87 0.21 16.93 17.64
CA ASN A 87 0.94 15.83 17.00
C ASN A 87 0.07 15.03 16.02
N TYR A 88 -1.23 14.91 16.32
CA TYR A 88 -2.20 14.27 15.44
C TYR A 88 -2.34 14.99 14.10
N ARG A 89 -2.51 16.32 14.13
CA ARG A 89 -2.61 17.14 12.91
C ARG A 89 -1.36 17.05 12.04
N GLY A 90 -0.17 17.09 12.62
CA GLY A 90 1.08 16.95 11.89
C GLY A 90 1.24 15.57 11.23
N LYS A 91 0.82 14.51 11.90
CA LYS A 91 0.82 13.14 11.35
C LYS A 91 -0.24 12.95 10.26
N MET A 92 -1.45 13.50 10.43
CA MET A 92 -2.51 13.47 9.41
C MET A 92 -2.07 14.12 8.09
N VAL A 93 -1.41 15.29 8.16
CA VAL A 93 -0.90 15.97 6.95
C VAL A 93 0.11 15.08 6.21
N LYS A 94 1.04 14.45 6.93
CA LYS A 94 2.01 13.51 6.33
C LYS A 94 1.34 12.30 5.70
N GLY A 95 0.33 11.70 6.34
CA GLY A 95 -0.38 10.55 5.79
C GLY A 95 -1.26 10.89 4.58
N ALA A 96 -1.87 12.08 4.56
CA ALA A 96 -2.64 12.53 3.41
C ALA A 96 -1.75 12.75 2.17
N VAL A 97 -0.47 13.05 2.40
CA VAL A 97 0.52 13.29 1.35
C VAL A 97 1.03 11.99 0.72
N THR A 98 1.08 10.89 1.49
CA THR A 98 1.59 9.58 1.02
C THR A 98 0.48 8.58 0.66
N GLY A 99 -0.79 8.97 0.74
CA GLY A 99 -1.89 8.00 0.57
C GLY A 99 -2.01 6.98 1.71
N GLU A 100 -1.12 7.03 2.69
CA GLU A 100 -1.12 6.15 3.86
C GLU A 100 -1.55 6.90 5.12
N THR A 101 -2.17 6.17 6.06
CA THR A 101 -2.61 6.77 7.34
C THR A 101 -1.41 7.24 8.15
N ALA A 102 -1.43 8.52 8.56
CA ALA A 102 -0.33 9.16 9.28
C ALA A 102 -0.07 8.57 10.67
N ALA A 103 -1.12 8.08 11.32
CA ALA A 103 -1.03 7.44 12.63
C ALA A 103 -1.08 5.93 12.46
N LYS A 104 0.06 5.28 12.62
CA LYS A 104 0.18 3.83 12.59
C LYS A 104 0.26 3.34 14.04
N PRO A 105 -0.72 2.56 14.53
CA PRO A 105 -0.69 2.01 15.88
C PRO A 105 0.45 1.01 16.04
N GLU A 106 1.03 1.00 17.24
CA GLU A 106 2.01 0.02 17.67
C GLU A 106 1.36 -0.94 18.68
N TYR A 107 1.58 -2.23 18.47
CA TYR A 107 1.16 -3.31 19.36
C TYR A 107 2.37 -3.95 19.98
N SER A 108 2.40 -4.08 21.33
CA SER A 108 3.53 -4.63 22.07
C SER A 108 3.07 -5.51 23.23
N GLY A 109 3.96 -6.37 23.72
CA GLY A 109 3.71 -7.25 24.87
C GLY A 109 3.84 -8.72 24.54
N TYR A 110 2.95 -9.54 25.11
CA TYR A 110 2.97 -11.00 24.96
C TYR A 110 1.60 -11.51 24.51
N GLY A 111 1.52 -12.05 23.31
CA GLY A 111 0.26 -12.52 22.77
C GLY A 111 0.27 -12.58 21.25
N GLN A 112 -0.89 -12.33 20.66
CA GLN A 112 -1.05 -12.34 19.20
C GLN A 112 -1.94 -11.18 18.76
N VAL A 113 -1.65 -10.68 17.56
CA VAL A 113 -2.51 -9.74 16.83
C VAL A 113 -2.79 -10.32 15.46
N MET A 114 -4.06 -10.43 15.10
CA MET A 114 -4.50 -10.82 13.77
C MET A 114 -4.90 -9.58 12.99
N LEU A 115 -4.44 -9.49 11.77
CA LEU A 115 -4.84 -8.41 10.86
C LEU A 115 -6.09 -8.80 10.04
N GLU A 116 -6.81 -7.79 9.55
CA GLU A 116 -7.97 -7.97 8.68
C GLU A 116 -7.65 -8.79 7.42
N PRO A 117 -8.58 -9.64 6.95
CA PRO A 117 -8.38 -10.40 5.73
C PRO A 117 -8.32 -9.50 4.49
N THR A 118 -7.45 -9.88 3.57
CA THR A 118 -7.28 -9.19 2.28
C THR A 118 -7.16 -10.20 1.15
N PHE A 119 -7.53 -9.80 -0.07
CA PHE A 119 -7.23 -10.54 -1.29
C PHE A 119 -5.88 -10.17 -1.90
N ARG A 120 -5.18 -9.18 -1.33
CA ARG A 120 -3.82 -8.84 -1.75
C ARG A 120 -2.84 -9.94 -1.38
N HIS A 121 -1.74 -10.02 -2.12
CA HIS A 121 -0.62 -10.90 -1.80
C HIS A 121 0.23 -10.26 -0.69
N ILE A 122 0.53 -11.03 0.35
CA ILE A 122 1.31 -10.50 1.48
C ILE A 122 2.74 -10.98 1.33
N LEU A 123 3.65 -10.02 1.16
CA LEU A 123 5.08 -10.25 0.99
C LEU A 123 5.77 -9.94 2.31
N LEU A 124 6.57 -10.88 2.83
CA LEU A 124 7.43 -10.66 3.97
C LEU A 124 8.87 -10.44 3.48
N THR A 125 9.53 -9.41 3.98
CA THR A 125 10.93 -9.12 3.67
C THR A 125 11.65 -8.56 4.89
N ASP A 126 12.95 -8.84 4.99
CA ASP A 126 13.82 -8.22 5.98
C ASP A 126 14.53 -7.02 5.35
N LEU A 127 14.68 -5.93 6.11
CA LEU A 127 15.35 -4.72 5.61
C LEU A 127 16.81 -4.94 5.24
N SER A 128 17.48 -5.94 5.84
CA SER A 128 18.86 -6.30 5.47
C SER A 128 18.99 -6.70 3.99
N ALA A 129 17.94 -7.33 3.43
CA ALA A 129 17.89 -7.69 2.01
C ALA A 129 17.79 -6.46 1.06
N TRP A 130 17.61 -5.27 1.61
CA TRP A 130 17.49 -3.99 0.91
C TRP A 130 18.64 -3.02 1.23
N GLY A 131 19.70 -3.51 1.86
CA GLY A 131 20.77 -2.66 2.36
C GLY A 131 20.36 -1.77 3.53
N GLY A 132 19.37 -2.21 4.33
CA GLY A 132 18.88 -1.51 5.52
C GLY A 132 17.79 -0.46 5.27
N SER A 133 17.35 -0.26 4.02
CA SER A 133 16.25 0.66 3.73
C SER A 133 15.50 0.31 2.44
N VAL A 134 14.17 0.44 2.48
CA VAL A 134 13.27 0.22 1.34
C VAL A 134 12.28 1.37 1.20
N VAL A 135 12.11 1.85 -0.01
CA VAL A 135 11.06 2.82 -0.38
C VAL A 135 9.91 2.05 -1.01
N LEU A 136 8.70 2.37 -0.62
CA LEU A 136 7.48 1.66 -1.01
C LEU A 136 6.62 2.52 -1.94
N ASP A 137 5.99 1.89 -2.92
CA ASP A 137 4.87 2.49 -3.64
C ASP A 137 3.65 2.63 -2.71
N ASP A 138 2.74 3.55 -3.05
CA ASP A 138 1.59 3.90 -2.21
C ASP A 138 0.69 2.69 -1.92
N GLY A 139 0.26 2.58 -0.65
CA GLY A 139 -0.68 1.55 -0.19
C GLY A 139 -0.08 0.15 -0.07
N LEU A 140 1.25 0.01 -0.13
CA LEU A 140 1.93 -1.28 0.00
C LEU A 140 2.18 -1.67 1.47
N PHE A 141 2.36 -0.70 2.38
CA PHE A 141 2.66 -0.97 3.78
C PHE A 141 1.49 -1.67 4.49
N LEU A 142 1.79 -2.74 5.23
CA LEU A 142 0.82 -3.43 6.08
C LEU A 142 1.26 -3.47 7.55
N ALA A 143 2.47 -3.94 7.82
CA ALA A 143 3.04 -3.98 9.17
C ALA A 143 4.58 -4.04 9.12
N CYS A 144 5.24 -3.69 10.21
CA CYS A 144 6.67 -3.91 10.40
C CYS A 144 6.99 -4.13 11.88
N ASP A 145 8.17 -4.66 12.17
CA ASP A 145 8.71 -4.64 13.54
C ASP A 145 8.75 -3.21 14.07
N SER A 146 8.43 -3.00 15.35
CA SER A 146 8.32 -1.66 15.94
C SER A 146 9.63 -0.86 15.94
N GLN A 147 10.77 -1.55 15.85
CA GLN A 147 12.09 -0.91 15.73
C GLN A 147 12.37 -0.34 14.34
N VAL A 148 11.60 -0.71 13.31
CA VAL A 148 11.73 -0.17 11.95
C VAL A 148 11.27 1.29 11.95
N GLN A 149 12.18 2.16 11.52
CA GLN A 149 11.90 3.58 11.40
C GLN A 149 11.19 3.89 10.09
N GLN A 150 10.37 4.94 10.10
CA GLN A 150 9.55 5.35 8.96
C GLN A 150 9.77 6.83 8.66
N GLN A 151 9.99 7.14 7.38
CA GLN A 151 10.07 8.52 6.92
C GLN A 151 9.37 8.69 5.57
N VAL A 152 8.89 9.89 5.32
CA VAL A 152 8.33 10.29 4.04
C VAL A 152 9.45 10.86 3.18
N VAL A 153 9.65 10.31 1.98
CA VAL A 153 10.62 10.79 1.00
C VAL A 153 9.90 11.42 -0.18
N ALA A 154 10.37 12.59 -0.62
CA ALA A 154 9.81 13.26 -1.78
C ALA A 154 10.21 12.54 -3.07
N ARG A 155 9.28 12.40 -4.00
CA ARG A 155 9.61 12.11 -5.40
C ARG A 155 10.28 13.36 -5.98
N SER A 156 11.59 13.27 -6.26
CA SER A 156 12.45 14.44 -6.48
C SER A 156 12.04 15.33 -7.67
N ASN A 157 12.21 16.66 -7.46
CA ASN A 157 12.54 17.72 -8.43
C ASN A 157 11.58 18.07 -9.57
N LEU A 158 10.33 17.66 -9.59
CA LEU A 158 9.37 18.13 -10.57
C LEU A 158 8.40 19.15 -9.96
N SER A 159 8.29 20.29 -10.62
CA SER A 159 7.31 21.30 -10.25
C SER A 159 5.91 20.67 -10.22
N SER A 160 5.23 20.83 -9.11
CA SER A 160 3.88 20.31 -8.79
C SER A 160 2.81 20.57 -9.85
N ALA A 161 3.11 21.37 -10.87
CA ALA A 161 2.21 21.71 -11.96
C ALA A 161 2.06 20.62 -13.02
N VAL A 162 2.94 19.60 -13.06
CA VAL A 162 2.96 18.56 -14.12
C VAL A 162 2.30 17.25 -13.67
N PHE A 163 2.17 17.02 -12.36
CA PHE A 163 1.66 15.76 -11.79
C PHE A 163 0.30 15.96 -11.10
N GLY A 164 -0.74 15.98 -11.89
CA GLY A 164 -2.08 15.82 -11.35
C GLY A 164 -2.27 14.41 -10.80
N ARG A 165 -2.53 14.26 -9.49
CA ARG A 165 -3.11 13.12 -8.77
C ARG A 165 -2.25 11.93 -8.33
N GLU A 166 -0.98 11.77 -8.70
CA GLU A 166 -0.16 10.72 -8.12
C GLU A 166 0.66 11.27 -6.95
N GLY A 167 0.78 10.50 -5.84
CA GLY A 167 1.42 10.95 -4.62
C GLY A 167 2.84 11.50 -4.87
N LEU A 168 3.09 12.70 -4.37
CA LEU A 168 4.39 13.38 -4.49
C LEU A 168 5.45 12.80 -3.54
N PHE A 169 5.06 11.83 -2.73
CA PHE A 169 5.87 11.29 -1.65
C PHE A 169 5.67 9.79 -1.54
N ASN A 170 6.72 9.11 -1.12
CA ASN A 170 6.71 7.68 -0.83
C ASN A 170 7.05 7.42 0.64
N LEU A 171 6.63 6.28 1.17
CA LEU A 171 7.05 5.80 2.48
C LEU A 171 8.40 5.09 2.37
N CYS A 172 9.38 5.53 3.12
CA CYS A 172 10.66 4.84 3.29
C CYS A 172 10.71 4.20 4.68
N LEU A 173 11.02 2.91 4.71
CA LEU A 173 11.28 2.13 5.92
C LEU A 173 12.78 1.90 6.01
N TYR A 174 13.36 2.08 7.20
CA TYR A 174 14.81 1.93 7.39
C TYR A 174 15.16 1.40 8.78
N GLY A 175 16.37 0.84 8.89
CA GLY A 175 16.89 0.21 10.10
C GLY A 175 16.98 -1.31 9.95
N GLN A 176 16.57 -2.03 10.98
CA GLN A 176 16.59 -3.50 11.02
C GLN A 176 15.20 -4.03 11.36
N GLY A 177 14.81 -5.15 10.78
CA GLY A 177 13.57 -5.84 11.09
C GLY A 177 12.79 -6.28 9.86
N VAL A 178 11.72 -7.01 10.13
CA VAL A 178 10.82 -7.59 9.15
C VAL A 178 9.71 -6.61 8.80
N VAL A 179 9.35 -6.62 7.54
CA VAL A 179 8.26 -5.82 6.97
C VAL A 179 7.27 -6.73 6.24
N ALA A 180 5.99 -6.51 6.45
CA ALA A 180 4.89 -7.11 5.71
C ALA A 180 4.29 -6.09 4.75
N LEU A 181 4.20 -6.45 3.48
CA LEU A 181 3.72 -5.61 2.39
C LEU A 181 2.48 -6.26 1.75
N ALA A 182 1.45 -5.47 1.49
CA ALA A 182 0.22 -5.92 0.83
C ALA A 182 0.26 -5.56 -0.67
N SER A 183 0.76 -6.48 -1.48
CA SER A 183 0.97 -6.31 -2.92
C SER A 183 -0.26 -6.72 -3.74
N MET A 184 -0.46 -6.07 -4.88
CA MET A 184 -1.43 -6.50 -5.90
C MET A 184 -0.90 -7.66 -6.75
N VAL A 185 0.41 -7.88 -6.73
CA VAL A 185 1.12 -8.89 -7.54
C VAL A 185 1.79 -9.88 -6.59
N PRO A 186 1.68 -11.20 -6.84
CA PRO A 186 2.35 -12.22 -6.05
C PRO A 186 3.88 -12.13 -6.22
N VAL A 187 4.62 -12.63 -5.23
CA VAL A 187 6.09 -12.58 -5.26
C VAL A 187 6.68 -13.34 -6.45
N GLU A 188 6.02 -14.38 -6.88
CA GLU A 188 6.42 -15.24 -8.01
C GLU A 188 6.35 -14.52 -9.36
N GLU A 189 5.57 -13.45 -9.46
CA GLU A 189 5.45 -12.61 -10.66
C GLU A 189 6.27 -11.32 -10.57
N LEU A 190 6.82 -10.99 -9.41
CA LEU A 190 7.68 -9.80 -9.27
C LEU A 190 9.02 -10.03 -9.96
N VAL A 191 9.42 -9.06 -10.76
CA VAL A 191 10.77 -9.02 -11.34
C VAL A 191 11.70 -8.33 -10.34
N GLU A 192 12.67 -9.04 -9.81
CA GLU A 192 13.73 -8.47 -9.00
C GLU A 192 14.89 -8.00 -9.89
N ILE A 193 15.24 -6.73 -9.81
CA ILE A 193 16.29 -6.09 -10.57
C ILE A 193 17.36 -5.60 -9.59
N ASN A 194 18.59 -6.05 -9.75
CA ASN A 194 19.73 -5.61 -8.96
C ASN A 194 20.59 -4.67 -9.80
N LEU A 195 20.82 -3.45 -9.32
CA LEU A 195 21.68 -2.45 -9.93
C LEU A 195 23.02 -2.40 -9.19
N GLU A 196 24.11 -2.36 -9.96
CA GLU A 196 25.50 -2.19 -9.46
C GLU A 196 26.11 -0.97 -10.12
N ASN A 197 25.91 0.21 -9.51
CA ASN A 197 26.33 1.51 -10.06
C ASN A 197 25.79 1.73 -11.49
N ASP A 198 24.50 1.42 -11.68
CA ASP A 198 23.83 1.43 -12.98
C ASP A 198 22.54 2.25 -12.95
N VAL A 199 21.84 2.30 -14.06
CA VAL A 199 20.61 3.08 -14.26
C VAL A 199 19.50 2.21 -14.83
N MET A 200 18.34 2.21 -14.17
CA MET A 200 17.11 1.62 -14.67
C MET A 200 16.07 2.69 -14.96
N LYS A 201 15.43 2.60 -16.11
CA LYS A 201 14.27 3.45 -16.48
C LYS A 201 13.04 2.59 -16.62
N ILE A 202 11.96 2.98 -15.93
CA ILE A 202 10.71 2.24 -15.89
C ILE A 202 9.59 3.20 -16.31
N ASP A 203 8.78 2.80 -17.29
CA ASP A 203 7.57 3.55 -17.66
C ASP A 203 6.47 3.32 -16.63
N GLY A 204 5.81 4.40 -16.23
CA GLY A 204 4.72 4.37 -15.26
C GLY A 204 5.12 3.84 -13.88
N ASN A 205 4.12 3.40 -13.10
CA ASN A 205 4.27 2.98 -11.69
C ASN A 205 4.40 1.44 -11.55
N MET A 206 5.30 0.83 -12.32
CA MET A 206 5.52 -0.61 -12.23
C MET A 206 6.48 -1.00 -11.11
N ALA A 207 7.36 -0.10 -10.64
CA ALA A 207 8.18 -0.37 -9.47
C ALA A 207 7.32 -0.34 -8.21
N VAL A 208 7.25 -1.45 -7.49
CA VAL A 208 6.46 -1.59 -6.25
C VAL A 208 7.28 -1.29 -5.01
N ALA A 209 8.59 -1.57 -5.03
CA ALA A 209 9.53 -1.24 -3.95
C ALA A 209 10.95 -1.13 -4.49
N TRP A 210 11.80 -0.31 -3.84
CA TRP A 210 13.21 -0.17 -4.21
C TRP A 210 14.08 0.18 -3.02
N SER A 211 15.37 -0.16 -3.07
CA SER A 211 16.35 0.18 -2.03
C SER A 211 16.43 1.70 -1.84
N GLY A 212 16.44 2.15 -0.58
CA GLY A 212 16.59 3.56 -0.25
C GLY A 212 17.95 4.17 -0.63
N SER A 213 18.92 3.33 -0.99
CA SER A 213 20.24 3.74 -1.55
C SER A 213 20.16 4.20 -2.99
N LEU A 214 19.09 3.88 -3.73
CA LEU A 214 18.92 4.31 -5.11
C LEU A 214 18.43 5.75 -5.16
N GLU A 215 19.08 6.55 -6.00
CA GLU A 215 18.56 7.86 -6.38
C GLU A 215 17.35 7.67 -7.30
N PHE A 216 16.21 8.24 -6.90
CA PHE A 216 14.98 8.20 -7.68
C PHE A 216 14.68 9.57 -8.28
N THR A 217 14.48 9.62 -9.60
CA THR A 217 14.05 10.82 -10.31
C THR A 217 12.97 10.48 -11.33
N VAL A 218 12.17 11.48 -11.73
CA VAL A 218 11.24 11.36 -12.85
C VAL A 218 11.75 12.23 -13.99
N GLU A 219 11.96 11.64 -15.15
CA GLU A 219 12.55 12.28 -16.31
C GLU A 219 11.62 12.15 -17.53
N LYS A 220 11.84 13.00 -18.52
CA LYS A 220 11.23 12.79 -19.85
C LYS A 220 11.88 11.59 -20.51
N SER A 221 11.07 10.77 -21.19
CA SER A 221 11.57 9.60 -21.92
C SER A 221 12.60 9.93 -22.99
N THR A 222 12.51 11.14 -23.58
CA THR A 222 13.46 11.66 -24.57
C THR A 222 13.89 13.09 -24.26
N LYS A 223 15.07 13.50 -24.77
CA LYS A 223 15.59 14.88 -24.63
C LYS A 223 14.77 15.92 -25.39
N SER A 224 13.92 15.50 -26.32
CA SER A 224 13.12 16.37 -27.18
C SER A 224 11.63 16.30 -26.82
N LEU A 225 10.95 17.44 -26.73
CA LEU A 225 9.49 17.52 -26.55
C LEU A 225 8.74 16.80 -27.69
N ILE A 226 9.25 16.94 -28.92
CA ILE A 226 8.67 16.29 -30.11
C ILE A 226 8.89 14.79 -30.06
N GLY A 227 10.07 14.33 -29.66
CA GLY A 227 10.40 12.91 -29.48
C GLY A 227 9.54 12.26 -28.40
N SER A 228 9.29 12.94 -27.28
CA SER A 228 8.41 12.46 -26.21
C SER A 228 6.93 12.35 -26.65
N ALA A 229 6.47 13.27 -27.52
CA ALA A 229 5.13 13.21 -28.10
C ALA A 229 4.99 12.07 -29.13
N ILE A 230 6.05 11.74 -29.86
CA ILE A 230 6.07 10.66 -30.85
C ILE A 230 6.17 9.28 -30.18
N SER A 231 7.00 9.14 -29.12
CA SER A 231 7.15 7.86 -28.39
C SER A 231 5.93 7.49 -27.55
N LYS A 232 5.04 8.45 -27.24
CA LYS A 232 3.89 8.31 -26.33
C LYS A 232 4.24 7.89 -24.90
N GLU A 233 5.52 7.75 -24.56
CA GLU A 233 5.98 7.29 -23.25
C GLU A 233 6.05 8.39 -22.18
N GLY A 234 6.04 9.67 -22.59
CA GLY A 234 5.93 10.84 -21.71
C GLY A 234 7.04 10.93 -20.64
N LEU A 235 6.73 10.52 -19.43
CA LEU A 235 7.63 10.56 -18.26
C LEU A 235 7.99 9.15 -17.84
N VAL A 236 9.25 8.94 -17.46
CA VAL A 236 9.78 7.68 -16.95
C VAL A 236 10.37 7.85 -15.56
N ASN A 237 10.16 6.86 -14.71
CA ASN A 237 10.80 6.74 -13.43
C ASN A 237 12.24 6.22 -13.62
N VAL A 238 13.21 6.92 -13.05
CA VAL A 238 14.65 6.63 -13.23
C VAL A 238 15.25 6.34 -11.87
N TYR A 239 15.89 5.19 -11.77
CA TYR A 239 16.59 4.69 -10.59
C TYR A 239 18.08 4.61 -10.91
N ARG A 240 18.96 5.20 -10.07
CA ARG A 240 20.40 5.22 -10.27
C ARG A 240 21.14 4.76 -9.02
N GLY A 241 22.22 4.06 -9.21
CA GLY A 241 23.14 3.66 -8.15
C GLY A 241 23.25 2.17 -7.95
N THR A 242 23.47 1.76 -6.72
CA THR A 242 23.56 0.35 -6.31
C THR A 242 22.43 0.00 -5.36
N GLY A 243 21.66 -1.01 -5.71
CA GLY A 243 20.51 -1.43 -4.92
C GLY A 243 19.56 -2.33 -5.70
N LYS A 244 18.43 -2.63 -5.12
CA LYS A 244 17.42 -3.56 -5.63
C LYS A 244 16.12 -2.86 -5.95
N ILE A 245 15.42 -3.33 -6.98
CA ILE A 245 14.07 -2.88 -7.35
C ILE A 245 13.18 -4.11 -7.51
N TRP A 246 12.00 -4.09 -6.92
CA TRP A 246 10.90 -5.00 -7.26
C TRP A 246 9.95 -4.31 -8.23
N MET A 247 9.74 -4.93 -9.36
CA MET A 247 8.89 -4.42 -10.43
C MET A 247 7.77 -5.40 -10.73
N ALA A 248 6.53 -4.90 -10.84
CA ALA A 248 5.40 -5.66 -11.36
C ALA A 248 5.47 -5.67 -12.90
N PRO A 249 5.44 -6.84 -13.56
CA PRO A 249 5.52 -6.92 -15.02
C PRO A 249 4.25 -6.44 -15.71
N VAL A 250 3.13 -6.39 -14.97
CA VAL A 250 1.83 -5.92 -15.45
C VAL A 250 1.26 -4.90 -14.48
N MET A 251 0.58 -3.88 -15.01
CA MET A 251 -0.17 -2.94 -14.16
C MET A 251 -1.44 -3.61 -13.67
N SER A 252 -1.76 -3.47 -12.37
CA SER A 252 -3.04 -3.93 -11.85
C SER A 252 -4.19 -3.14 -12.48
N GLU A 253 -5.33 -3.80 -12.71
CA GLU A 253 -6.52 -3.17 -13.32
C GLU A 253 -6.98 -1.92 -12.57
N GLN A 254 -6.83 -1.86 -11.25
CA GLN A 254 -7.15 -0.67 -10.43
C GLN A 254 -6.28 0.54 -10.77
N LYS A 255 -5.02 0.34 -11.21
CA LYS A 255 -4.15 1.45 -11.68
C LYS A 255 -4.46 1.82 -13.14
N SER A 256 -5.00 0.89 -13.95
CA SER A 256 -5.37 1.14 -15.34
C SER A 256 -6.71 1.85 -15.51
N ALA A 257 -7.71 1.59 -14.64
CA ALA A 257 -9.01 2.25 -14.65
C ALA A 257 -8.93 3.79 -14.50
N GLY A 258 -7.95 4.29 -13.74
CA GLY A 258 -7.70 5.73 -13.63
C GLY A 258 -7.12 6.39 -14.90
N LYS A 259 -6.58 5.61 -15.84
CA LYS A 259 -6.05 6.12 -17.13
C LYS A 259 -7.11 6.16 -18.24
N SER A 260 -8.11 5.25 -18.23
CA SER A 260 -9.15 5.19 -19.27
C SER A 260 -10.14 6.33 -19.16
N ASP A 261 -10.52 6.78 -17.95
CA ASP A 261 -11.48 7.85 -17.74
C ASP A 261 -10.97 9.25 -18.15
N LEU A 262 -9.65 9.42 -18.30
CA LEU A 262 -9.04 10.70 -18.70
C LEU A 262 -8.87 10.84 -20.22
N SER A 263 -8.89 9.74 -20.98
CA SER A 263 -8.77 9.78 -22.45
C SER A 263 -10.13 9.96 -23.17
N GLU A 264 -11.23 9.51 -22.57
CA GLU A 264 -12.56 9.68 -23.15
C GLU A 264 -13.15 11.08 -22.94
N ASN A 265 -12.78 11.79 -21.85
CA ASN A 265 -13.26 13.16 -21.62
C ASN A 265 -12.51 14.25 -22.40
N ALA A 266 -11.42 13.91 -23.07
CA ALA A 266 -10.68 14.89 -23.90
C ALA A 266 -11.17 14.96 -25.36
N SER A 267 -12.02 14.01 -25.83
CA SER A 267 -12.48 13.94 -27.22
C SER A 267 -13.94 14.34 -27.45
N SER A 268 -14.71 14.70 -26.41
CA SER A 268 -16.14 15.09 -26.57
C SER A 268 -16.48 16.53 -26.20
N GLY A 269 -15.58 17.46 -26.38
CA GLY A 269 -15.78 18.88 -26.10
C GLY A 269 -15.82 19.75 -27.34
N ASN A 270 -16.78 19.56 -28.25
CA ASN A 270 -17.28 20.64 -29.08
C ASN A 270 -18.59 20.26 -29.80
N THR A 271 -19.73 20.63 -29.24
CA THR A 271 -20.89 21.18 -29.97
C THR A 271 -21.97 21.63 -28.98
N GLY A 272 -22.32 22.81 -29.06
CA GLY A 272 -23.35 23.75 -28.82
C GLY A 272 -24.64 23.45 -28.07
N SER A 273 -25.02 24.51 -27.35
CA SER A 273 -26.36 25.07 -27.11
C SER A 273 -27.23 24.56 -25.95
N ALA A 274 -27.27 25.43 -24.95
CA ALA A 274 -28.48 26.06 -24.34
C ALA A 274 -29.52 25.21 -23.58
N ALA A 275 -29.76 25.72 -22.37
CA ALA A 275 -31.00 25.78 -21.61
C ALA A 275 -31.37 24.62 -20.67
N GLY A 276 -31.52 25.00 -19.39
CA GLY A 276 -32.48 24.35 -18.48
C GLY A 276 -31.96 23.96 -17.12
N ARG A 277 -32.09 24.89 -16.15
CA ARG A 277 -32.29 24.74 -14.71
C ARG A 277 -32.52 23.32 -14.16
N SER A 278 -31.87 22.92 -13.08
CA SER A 278 -32.33 23.00 -11.72
C SER A 278 -31.40 22.25 -10.74
N ASP A 279 -31.08 22.93 -9.64
CA ASP A 279 -30.71 22.50 -8.30
C ASP A 279 -30.77 21.00 -7.97
N THR A 280 -29.65 20.48 -7.47
CA THR A 280 -29.54 19.72 -6.19
C THR A 280 -28.17 19.04 -6.11
N ALA A 281 -27.24 19.61 -5.37
CA ALA A 281 -26.08 18.92 -4.82
C ALA A 281 -25.47 19.71 -3.65
N SER A 282 -26.12 19.66 -2.50
CA SER A 282 -25.51 20.06 -1.23
C SER A 282 -26.17 19.24 -0.10
N GLY A 283 -25.66 18.04 0.16
CA GLY A 283 -26.27 17.16 1.17
C GLY A 283 -25.34 16.25 1.95
N SER A 284 -24.09 16.02 1.54
CA SER A 284 -23.27 15.01 2.21
C SER A 284 -22.09 15.50 3.05
N ALA A 285 -21.79 16.79 3.03
CA ALA A 285 -20.65 17.31 3.82
C ALA A 285 -21.04 17.86 5.21
N ARG A 286 -22.33 17.98 5.53
CA ARG A 286 -22.78 18.52 6.82
C ARG A 286 -23.11 17.47 7.89
N GLN A 287 -23.20 16.19 7.54
CA GLN A 287 -23.57 15.14 8.50
C GLN A 287 -22.39 14.60 9.32
N VAL A 288 -21.16 14.76 8.87
CA VAL A 288 -19.97 14.28 9.60
C VAL A 288 -19.50 15.23 10.70
N PHE A 289 -19.88 16.52 10.63
CA PHE A 289 -19.52 17.50 11.67
C PHE A 289 -20.53 17.60 12.84
N GLY A 290 -21.71 17.02 12.73
CA GLY A 290 -22.73 17.06 13.76
C GLY A 290 -22.56 16.04 14.91
N VAL A 291 -21.89 14.95 14.67
CA VAL A 291 -21.76 13.86 15.64
C VAL A 291 -20.62 14.04 16.64
N LEU A 292 -19.70 14.97 16.39
CA LEU A 292 -18.56 15.25 17.28
C LEU A 292 -18.83 16.30 18.37
N LYS A 293 -19.99 16.94 18.37
CA LYS A 293 -20.30 18.00 19.34
C LYS A 293 -20.97 17.48 20.64
N ASP A 294 -21.50 16.26 20.62
CA ASP A 294 -22.22 15.66 21.76
C ASP A 294 -21.34 14.76 22.65
N PHE A 295 -20.00 14.74 22.43
CA PHE A 295 -19.06 13.96 23.23
C PHE A 295 -18.05 14.80 24.05
N ILE A 296 -18.26 16.12 24.13
CA ILE A 296 -17.42 17.01 24.96
C ILE A 296 -18.34 17.97 25.72
N ASP A 297 -19.05 17.44 26.68
CA ASP A 297 -19.55 18.11 27.90
C ASP A 297 -19.56 17.08 29.04
#